data_8077a568d1d58817bb7056d8023af4ca
#
_entry.id   8077a568d1d58817bb7056d8023af4ca
#
_cell.length_a   1.000
_cell.length_b   1.000
_cell.length_c   1.000
_cell.angle_alpha   90.00
_cell.angle_beta   90.00
_cell.angle_gamma   90.00
#
_symmetry.space_group_name_H-M   'P 1'
#
loop_
_entity.id
_entity.type
_entity.pdbx_description
1 polymer ?
#
loop_
_entity_poly.entity_id
_entity_poly.type
_entity_poly.pdbx_seq_one_letter_code
_entity_poly.pdbx_strand_id
1 'polypeptide(L)'
;MGRITPSFRQLYEEIISELRTELQAALVDLGHKSAFDLLLKEAWNPEQAAMGNSTLPTVSDKLNIMAAIHNRKLIAALSRELKEKDSEIQELRQTVTLLENKLNDLAMKMKQEL
;
A
#
# COMPACT_ATOMS: atom_id res chain seq x y z
N MET A 1 -7.28 17.14 -44.35
CA MET A 1 -6.34 17.35 -43.25
C MET A 1 -6.73 16.52 -42.03
N GLY A 2 -5.81 15.75 -41.50
CA GLY A 2 -6.06 14.89 -40.35
C GLY A 2 -6.26 15.72 -39.07
N ARG A 3 -7.10 15.24 -38.18
CA ARG A 3 -7.25 15.80 -36.84
C ARG A 3 -6.00 15.51 -36.02
N ILE A 4 -5.54 16.47 -35.24
CA ILE A 4 -4.47 16.24 -34.27
C ILE A 4 -5.06 15.44 -33.11
N THR A 5 -4.56 14.22 -32.94
CA THR A 5 -4.96 13.38 -31.80
C THR A 5 -4.24 13.87 -30.55
N PRO A 6 -4.96 14.16 -29.45
CA PRO A 6 -4.30 14.53 -28.21
C PRO A 6 -3.33 13.44 -27.75
N SER A 7 -2.18 13.85 -27.21
CA SER A 7 -1.24 12.90 -26.62
C SER A 7 -1.85 12.26 -25.38
N PHE A 8 -1.35 11.07 -25.00
CA PHE A 8 -1.77 10.44 -23.75
C PHE A 8 -1.56 11.39 -22.56
N ARG A 9 -0.45 12.10 -22.53
CA ARG A 9 -0.15 13.07 -21.46
C ARG A 9 -1.24 14.13 -21.31
N GLN A 10 -1.72 14.68 -22.41
CA GLN A 10 -2.79 15.68 -22.38
C GLN A 10 -4.10 15.09 -21.87
N LEU A 11 -4.47 13.90 -22.35
CA LEU A 11 -5.67 13.19 -21.89
C LEU A 11 -5.57 12.84 -20.40
N TYR A 12 -4.40 12.40 -19.97
CA TYR A 12 -4.11 12.08 -18.57
C TYR A 12 -4.28 13.31 -17.67
N GLU A 13 -3.64 14.42 -18.04
CA GLU A 13 -3.74 15.68 -17.26
C GLU A 13 -5.19 16.19 -17.16
N GLU A 14 -5.94 16.09 -18.24
CA GLU A 14 -7.35 16.47 -18.26
C GLU A 14 -8.18 15.61 -17.32
N ILE A 15 -8.03 14.29 -17.39
CA ILE A 15 -8.83 13.38 -16.57
C ILE A 15 -8.45 13.48 -15.08
N ILE A 16 -7.18 13.67 -14.78
CA ILE A 16 -6.75 13.88 -13.38
C ILE A 16 -7.34 15.18 -12.84
N SER A 17 -7.34 16.24 -13.64
CA SER A 17 -7.96 17.51 -13.24
C SER A 17 -9.46 17.34 -12.96
N GLU A 18 -10.17 16.64 -13.81
CA GLU A 18 -11.59 16.34 -13.61
C GLU A 18 -11.81 15.50 -12.34
N LEU A 19 -11.01 14.47 -12.12
CA LEU A 19 -11.12 13.63 -10.94
C LEU A 19 -10.86 14.42 -9.65
N ARG A 20 -9.92 15.35 -9.68
CA ARG A 20 -9.66 16.22 -8.53
C ARG A 20 -10.81 17.16 -8.22
N THR A 21 -11.34 17.81 -9.26
CA THR A 21 -12.36 18.84 -9.08
C THR A 21 -13.75 18.28 -8.86
N GLU A 22 -14.08 17.16 -9.50
CA GLU A 22 -15.43 16.58 -9.46
C GLU A 22 -15.55 15.43 -8.47
N LEU A 23 -14.56 14.54 -8.40
CA LEU A 23 -14.62 13.36 -7.54
C LEU A 23 -13.96 13.60 -6.19
N GLN A 24 -12.67 13.91 -6.16
CA GLN A 24 -11.92 14.07 -4.91
C GLN A 24 -12.54 15.15 -4.02
N ALA A 25 -12.89 16.30 -4.61
CA ALA A 25 -13.49 17.41 -3.88
C ALA A 25 -14.85 17.04 -3.28
N ALA A 26 -15.59 16.12 -3.90
CA ALA A 26 -16.90 15.66 -3.44
C ALA A 26 -16.83 14.50 -2.43
N LEU A 27 -15.67 13.90 -2.24
CA LEU A 27 -15.50 12.81 -1.27
C LEU A 27 -15.72 13.34 0.15
N VAL A 28 -16.45 12.60 0.96
CA VAL A 28 -16.76 12.96 2.35
C VAL A 28 -15.67 12.46 3.30
N ASP A 29 -15.17 11.27 3.05
CA ASP A 29 -14.16 10.62 3.90
C ASP A 29 -12.78 11.21 3.62
N LEU A 30 -12.13 11.77 4.64
CA LEU A 30 -10.77 12.31 4.53
C LEU A 30 -9.75 11.22 4.16
N GLY A 31 -9.98 10.00 4.59
CA GLY A 31 -9.16 8.84 4.22
C GLY A 31 -9.22 8.57 2.72
N HIS A 32 -10.40 8.69 2.12
CA HIS A 32 -10.56 8.55 0.67
C HIS A 32 -9.84 9.66 -0.10
N LYS A 33 -9.92 10.88 0.38
CA LYS A 33 -9.20 12.02 -0.23
C LYS A 33 -7.70 11.81 -0.20
N SER A 34 -7.17 11.39 0.93
CA SER A 34 -5.74 11.09 1.10
C SER A 34 -5.31 9.91 0.24
N ALA A 35 -6.13 8.87 0.15
CA ALA A 35 -5.85 7.70 -0.68
C ALA A 35 -5.77 8.07 -2.16
N PHE A 36 -6.60 8.98 -2.63
CA PHE A 36 -6.53 9.50 -3.99
C PHE A 36 -5.18 10.18 -4.27
N ASP A 37 -4.73 11.04 -3.36
CA ASP A 37 -3.44 11.73 -3.50
C ASP A 37 -2.27 10.75 -3.52
N LEU A 38 -2.31 9.71 -2.67
CA LEU A 38 -1.29 8.66 -2.64
C LEU A 38 -1.29 7.85 -3.94
N LEU A 39 -2.46 7.49 -4.44
CA LEU A 39 -2.59 6.76 -5.69
C LEU A 39 -1.99 7.54 -6.86
N LEU A 40 -2.28 8.83 -6.92
CA LEU A 40 -1.73 9.72 -7.94
C LEU A 40 -0.21 9.81 -7.85
N LYS A 41 0.32 10.03 -6.65
CA LYS A 41 1.75 10.22 -6.40
C LYS A 41 2.55 8.94 -6.56
N GLU A 42 2.04 7.82 -6.05
CA GLU A 42 2.80 6.58 -5.96
C GLU A 42 2.63 5.65 -7.16
N ALA A 43 1.47 5.71 -7.83
CA ALA A 43 1.15 4.80 -8.91
C ALA A 43 1.03 5.50 -10.25
N TRP A 44 0.10 6.43 -10.38
CA TRP A 44 -0.25 6.99 -11.68
C TRP A 44 0.84 7.90 -12.26
N ASN A 45 1.35 8.85 -11.51
CA ASN A 45 2.38 9.76 -12.01
C ASN A 45 3.68 9.02 -12.38
N PRO A 46 4.22 8.14 -11.53
CA PRO A 46 5.44 7.41 -11.88
C PRO A 46 5.30 6.48 -13.07
N GLU A 47 4.12 5.90 -13.28
CA GLU A 47 3.87 4.92 -14.34
C GLU A 47 3.17 5.50 -15.58
N GLN A 48 3.22 6.80 -15.74
CA GLN A 48 2.57 7.50 -16.85
C GLN A 48 3.01 6.98 -18.21
N ALA A 49 4.31 6.77 -18.39
CA ALA A 49 4.87 6.26 -19.66
C ALA A 49 4.36 4.85 -20.00
N ALA A 50 4.32 3.97 -19.00
CA ALA A 50 3.81 2.60 -19.18
C ALA A 50 2.33 2.62 -19.58
N MET A 51 1.53 3.45 -18.90
CA MET A 51 0.12 3.61 -19.25
C MET A 51 -0.06 4.16 -20.66
N GLY A 52 0.76 5.12 -21.06
CA GLY A 52 0.73 5.69 -22.41
C GLY A 52 1.06 4.68 -23.50
N ASN A 53 1.92 3.71 -23.21
CA ASN A 53 2.29 2.66 -24.14
C ASN A 53 1.29 1.50 -24.20
N SER A 54 0.34 1.47 -23.29
CA SER A 54 -0.69 0.43 -23.24
C SER A 54 -1.68 0.58 -24.40
N THR A 55 -2.16 -0.56 -24.91
CA THR A 55 -3.19 -0.60 -25.96
C THR A 55 -4.62 -0.60 -25.40
N LEU A 56 -4.78 -0.42 -24.10
CA LEU A 56 -6.11 -0.31 -23.48
C LEU A 56 -6.90 0.87 -24.07
N PRO A 57 -8.22 0.72 -24.26
CA PRO A 57 -8.97 1.65 -25.10
C PRO A 57 -9.14 3.06 -24.51
N THR A 58 -9.20 3.21 -23.20
CA THR A 58 -9.43 4.51 -22.57
C THR A 58 -8.42 4.81 -21.47
N VAL A 59 -8.27 6.10 -21.15
CA VAL A 59 -7.44 6.52 -20.00
C VAL A 59 -7.98 5.93 -18.70
N SER A 60 -9.29 5.89 -18.54
CA SER A 60 -9.92 5.31 -17.35
C SER A 60 -9.56 3.83 -17.16
N ASP A 61 -9.55 3.05 -18.24
CA ASP A 61 -9.13 1.65 -18.18
C ASP A 61 -7.67 1.53 -17.73
N LYS A 62 -6.80 2.37 -18.26
CA LYS A 62 -5.37 2.39 -17.89
C LYS A 62 -5.19 2.73 -16.41
N LEU A 63 -5.89 3.73 -15.92
CA LEU A 63 -5.86 4.13 -14.50
C LEU A 63 -6.36 3.01 -13.60
N ASN A 64 -7.47 2.36 -13.96
CA ASN A 64 -8.02 1.26 -13.17
C ASN A 64 -7.07 0.07 -13.07
N ILE A 65 -6.47 -0.33 -14.19
CA ILE A 65 -5.51 -1.43 -14.21
C ILE A 65 -4.27 -1.07 -13.39
N MET A 66 -3.76 0.14 -13.57
CA MET A 66 -2.58 0.58 -12.81
C MET A 66 -2.85 0.63 -11.31
N ALA A 67 -4.03 1.12 -10.91
CA ALA A 67 -4.44 1.12 -9.51
C ALA A 67 -4.52 -0.29 -8.94
N ALA A 68 -5.07 -1.24 -9.70
CA ALA A 68 -5.16 -2.64 -9.27
C ALA A 68 -3.77 -3.27 -9.10
N ILE A 69 -2.86 -3.02 -10.02
CA ILE A 69 -1.47 -3.51 -9.94
C ILE A 69 -0.77 -2.93 -8.70
N HIS A 70 -0.90 -1.63 -8.49
CA HIS A 70 -0.29 -0.96 -7.34
C HIS A 70 -0.84 -1.48 -6.02
N ASN A 71 -2.16 -1.65 -5.92
CA ASN A 71 -2.80 -2.21 -4.73
C ASN A 71 -2.30 -3.63 -4.45
N ARG A 72 -2.12 -4.44 -5.49
CA ARG A 72 -1.58 -5.79 -5.33
C ARG A 72 -0.14 -5.78 -4.82
N LYS A 73 0.67 -4.84 -5.31
CA LYS A 73 2.02 -4.63 -4.81
C LYS A 73 2.02 -4.30 -3.32
N LEU A 74 1.15 -3.39 -2.89
CA LEU A 74 1.05 -3.01 -1.48
C LEU A 74 0.56 -4.18 -0.61
N ILE A 75 -0.42 -4.95 -1.08
CA ILE A 75 -0.90 -6.14 -0.38
C ILE A 75 0.22 -7.16 -0.20
N ALA A 76 1.01 -7.40 -1.24
CA ALA A 76 2.14 -8.33 -1.17
C ALA A 76 3.19 -7.87 -0.16
N ALA A 77 3.49 -6.57 -0.13
CA ALA A 77 4.43 -5.98 0.82
C ALA A 77 3.92 -6.11 2.26
N LEU A 78 2.64 -5.81 2.50
CA LEU A 78 2.00 -5.94 3.81
C LEU A 78 1.98 -7.40 4.28
N SER A 79 1.72 -8.34 3.38
CA SER A 79 1.74 -9.78 3.70
C SER A 79 3.12 -10.22 4.18
N ARG A 80 4.19 -9.73 3.54
CA ARG A 80 5.56 -10.03 3.96
C ARG A 80 5.86 -9.45 5.34
N GLU A 81 5.49 -8.19 5.56
CA GLU A 81 5.68 -7.54 6.86
C GLU A 81 4.94 -8.27 7.98
N LEU A 82 3.71 -8.71 7.71
CA LEU A 82 2.94 -9.50 8.68
C LEU A 82 3.62 -10.81 9.04
N LYS A 83 4.16 -11.52 8.05
CA LYS A 83 4.90 -12.77 8.30
C LYS A 83 6.15 -12.53 9.13
N GLU A 84 6.90 -11.46 8.83
CA GLU A 84 8.08 -11.06 9.60
C GLU A 84 7.71 -10.73 11.04
N LYS A 85 6.63 -9.97 11.25
CA LYS A 85 6.15 -9.62 12.58
C LYS A 85 5.65 -10.84 13.36
N ASP A 86 4.97 -11.76 12.69
CA ASP A 86 4.56 -13.02 13.32
C ASP A 86 5.76 -13.83 13.81
N SER A 87 6.82 -13.92 12.99
CA SER A 87 8.07 -14.59 13.39
C SER A 87 8.70 -13.92 14.60
N GLU A 88 8.78 -12.60 14.60
CA GLU A 88 9.32 -11.82 15.73
C GLU A 88 8.50 -12.06 17.00
N ILE A 89 7.17 -12.06 16.89
CA ILE A 89 6.26 -12.32 18.01
C ILE A 89 6.48 -13.73 18.57
N GLN A 90 6.62 -14.73 17.72
CA GLN A 90 6.89 -16.11 18.15
C GLN A 90 8.22 -16.21 18.88
N GLU A 91 9.27 -15.58 18.38
CA GLU A 91 10.58 -15.54 19.03
C GLU A 91 10.51 -14.86 20.39
N LEU A 92 9.80 -13.74 20.47
CA LEU A 92 9.60 -13.02 21.74
C LEU A 92 8.84 -13.87 22.75
N ARG A 93 7.80 -14.57 22.31
CA ARG A 93 7.03 -15.48 23.19
C ARG A 93 7.89 -16.59 23.73
N GLN A 94 8.75 -17.18 22.89
CA GLN A 94 9.70 -18.22 23.32
C GLN A 94 10.69 -17.65 24.35
N THR A 95 11.21 -16.45 24.12
CA THR A 95 12.12 -15.79 25.05
C THR A 95 11.44 -15.51 26.37
N VAL A 96 10.21 -15.02 26.35
CA VAL A 96 9.42 -14.77 27.58
C VAL A 96 9.21 -16.06 28.36
N THR A 97 8.86 -17.16 27.68
CA THR A 97 8.69 -18.46 28.31
C THR A 97 9.98 -18.94 28.99
N LEU A 98 11.12 -18.80 28.31
CA LEU A 98 12.43 -19.16 28.88
C LEU A 98 12.75 -18.32 30.10
N LEU A 99 12.50 -17.01 30.06
CA LEU A 99 12.73 -16.12 31.19
C LEU A 99 11.82 -16.44 32.37
N GLU A 100 10.55 -16.77 32.13
CA GLU A 100 9.62 -17.20 33.16
C GLU A 100 10.10 -18.46 33.85
N ASN A 101 10.56 -19.45 33.06
CA ASN A 101 11.09 -20.69 33.60
C ASN A 101 12.35 -20.45 34.48
N LYS A 102 13.26 -19.60 34.01
CA LYS A 102 14.45 -19.23 34.78
C LYS A 102 14.08 -18.53 36.07
N LEU A 103 13.11 -17.61 36.01
CA LEU A 103 12.64 -16.92 37.19
C LEU A 103 12.02 -17.88 38.21
N ASN A 104 11.21 -18.81 37.75
CA ASN A 104 10.63 -19.83 38.62
C ASN A 104 11.69 -20.73 39.27
N ASP A 105 12.71 -21.13 38.50
CA ASP A 105 13.83 -21.91 39.00
C ASP A 105 14.61 -21.14 40.10
N LEU A 106 14.87 -19.86 39.87
CA LEU A 106 15.53 -19.02 40.87
C LEU A 106 14.69 -18.85 42.11
N ALA A 107 13.38 -18.67 41.99
CA ALA A 107 12.47 -18.53 43.11
C ALA A 107 12.45 -19.82 43.93
N MET A 108 12.47 -21.00 43.32
CA MET A 108 12.53 -22.28 43.98
C MET A 108 13.87 -22.49 44.73
N LYS A 109 14.98 -22.09 44.10
CA LYS A 109 16.30 -22.15 44.72
C LYS A 109 16.38 -21.27 45.96
N MET A 110 15.84 -20.07 45.88
CA MET A 110 15.79 -19.14 47.01
C MET A 110 14.99 -19.69 48.16
N LYS A 111 13.87 -20.37 47.89
CA LYS A 111 13.06 -21.04 48.93
C LYS A 111 13.80 -22.17 49.59
N GLN A 112 14.62 -22.91 48.83
CA GLN A 112 15.40 -24.05 49.39
C GLN A 112 16.56 -23.59 50.26
N GLU A 113 17.09 -22.39 50.00
CA GLU A 113 18.19 -21.81 50.80
C GLU A 113 17.73 -21.20 52.10
N LEU A 114 16.43 -20.92 52.21
CA LEU A 114 15.81 -20.42 53.43
C LEU A 114 15.50 -21.59 54.38
#